data_2091d67dea70baaaccbba77e6821e3a2
#
_entry.id   2091d67dea70baaaccbba77e6821e3a2
#
_cell.length_a   1.000
_cell.length_b   1.000
_cell.length_c   1.000
_cell.angle_alpha   90.00
_cell.angle_beta   90.00
_cell.angle_gamma   90.00
#
_symmetry.space_group_name_H-M   'P 1'
#
loop_
_entity.id
_entity.type
_entity.pdbx_description
1 polymer ?
#
loop_
_entity_poly.entity_id
_entity_poly.type
_entity_poly.pdbx_seq_one_letter_code
_entity_poly.pdbx_strand_id
1 'polypeptide(L)'
;MRLKTILICSIFFLSNLVSGQDSLGNNSPFISSSFDSFKQGEWLKFRVHYGIFNASYATIDLKEDLLNDKKVFRSIAIGRTTGIARIFFRLDDIYESYFDKNIVKPLKSKRNIYEGGYTKNVEIEYDYNNKIAIVNNIKNNTIRKVPIKEMFRI
;
A
#
# COMPACT_ATOMS: atom_id res chain seq x y z
N MET A 1 36.56 32.07 38.54
CA MET A 1 35.30 32.33 37.84
C MET A 1 35.39 31.78 36.43
N ARG A 2 34.84 30.62 36.14
CA ARG A 2 34.88 30.00 34.81
C ARG A 2 33.53 30.15 34.17
N LEU A 3 33.45 31.00 33.15
CA LEU A 3 32.25 31.22 32.34
C LEU A 3 32.04 30.00 31.43
N LYS A 4 31.00 29.25 31.67
CA LYS A 4 30.61 28.15 30.78
C LYS A 4 29.81 28.73 29.62
N THR A 5 30.43 28.76 28.45
CA THR A 5 29.81 29.14 27.20
C THR A 5 28.85 28.01 26.80
N ILE A 6 27.54 28.24 26.93
CA ILE A 6 26.51 27.33 26.42
C ILE A 6 26.34 27.65 24.94
N LEU A 7 26.79 26.73 24.10
CA LEU A 7 26.58 26.80 22.66
C LEU A 7 25.12 26.30 22.39
N ILE A 8 24.22 27.25 22.24
CA ILE A 8 22.84 26.95 21.79
C ILE A 8 22.89 26.80 20.28
N CYS A 9 22.88 25.55 19.79
CA CYS A 9 22.60 25.25 18.40
C CYS A 9 21.12 25.57 18.11
N SER A 10 20.91 26.78 17.60
CA SER A 10 19.61 27.18 17.03
C SER A 10 19.44 26.44 15.71
N ILE A 11 18.65 25.36 15.73
CA ILE A 11 18.19 24.69 14.53
C ILE A 11 17.10 25.57 13.92
N PHE A 12 17.46 26.33 12.89
CA PHE A 12 16.51 27.04 12.03
C PHE A 12 15.68 26.00 11.26
N PHE A 13 14.48 25.75 11.74
CA PHE A 13 13.45 25.09 10.96
C PHE A 13 12.95 26.07 9.90
N LEU A 14 13.50 25.99 8.69
CA LEU A 14 12.90 26.61 7.51
C LEU A 14 11.67 25.79 7.12
N SER A 15 10.52 26.18 7.65
CA SER A 15 9.23 25.73 7.16
C SER A 15 8.99 26.36 5.80
N ASN A 16 9.26 25.59 4.73
CA ASN A 16 8.78 25.94 3.40
C ASN A 16 7.27 25.77 3.40
N LEU A 17 6.55 26.86 3.48
CA LEU A 17 5.12 26.93 3.17
C LEU A 17 4.98 26.65 1.67
N VAL A 18 4.72 25.39 1.31
CA VAL A 18 4.24 25.04 -0.02
C VAL A 18 2.79 25.50 -0.09
N SER A 19 2.59 26.68 -0.67
CA SER A 19 1.27 27.15 -1.07
C SER A 19 0.83 26.34 -2.28
N GLY A 20 0.00 25.31 -2.05
CA GLY A 20 -0.75 24.68 -3.10
C GLY A 20 -1.77 25.71 -3.64
N GLN A 21 -1.60 26.15 -4.87
CA GLN A 21 -2.62 26.94 -5.56
C GLN A 21 -3.73 25.98 -5.99
N ASP A 22 -4.84 25.99 -5.25
CA ASP A 22 -6.10 25.44 -5.72
C ASP A 22 -6.63 26.32 -6.85
N SER A 23 -6.29 25.99 -8.08
CA SER A 23 -7.00 26.52 -9.24
C SER A 23 -8.36 25.81 -9.31
N LEU A 24 -9.38 26.42 -8.72
CA LEU A 24 -10.79 26.11 -8.95
C LEU A 24 -11.14 26.42 -10.42
N GLY A 25 -10.76 25.55 -11.33
CA GLY A 25 -11.25 25.49 -12.70
C GLY A 25 -12.44 24.53 -12.73
N ASN A 26 -13.64 25.05 -12.58
CA ASN A 26 -14.88 24.36 -12.93
C ASN A 26 -14.90 24.11 -14.44
N ASN A 27 -14.35 22.98 -14.87
CA ASN A 27 -14.63 22.28 -16.13
C ASN A 27 -13.85 20.97 -16.07
N SER A 28 -14.35 20.00 -15.29
CA SER A 28 -13.92 18.62 -15.47
C SER A 28 -14.67 18.09 -16.69
N PRO A 29 -14.03 17.92 -17.84
CA PRO A 29 -14.57 16.96 -18.77
C PRO A 29 -14.51 15.62 -18.00
N PHE A 30 -15.66 15.00 -17.81
CA PHE A 30 -15.72 13.59 -17.49
C PHE A 30 -14.98 12.86 -18.61
N ILE A 31 -13.68 12.73 -18.46
CA ILE A 31 -12.91 11.76 -19.21
C ILE A 31 -13.44 10.43 -18.70
N SER A 32 -14.31 9.80 -19.45
CA SER A 32 -14.48 8.35 -19.40
C SER A 32 -13.14 7.78 -19.89
N SER A 33 -12.11 7.93 -19.07
CA SER A 33 -10.87 7.23 -19.26
C SER A 33 -11.22 5.76 -19.05
N SER A 34 -11.36 5.02 -20.14
CA SER A 34 -11.07 3.61 -20.09
C SER A 34 -9.79 3.52 -19.26
N PHE A 35 -9.83 2.87 -18.10
CA PHE A 35 -8.66 2.69 -17.24
C PHE A 35 -7.68 1.75 -17.95
N ASP A 36 -7.10 2.23 -19.03
CA ASP A 36 -6.05 1.56 -19.81
C ASP A 36 -4.67 1.76 -19.16
N SER A 37 -4.70 2.26 -17.90
CA SER A 37 -3.51 2.57 -17.12
C SER A 37 -2.77 1.34 -16.61
N PHE A 38 -3.44 0.19 -16.55
CA PHE A 38 -2.86 -1.06 -16.05
C PHE A 38 -2.78 -2.11 -17.13
N LYS A 39 -1.60 -2.68 -17.34
CA LYS A 39 -1.37 -3.73 -18.34
C LYS A 39 -0.87 -5.01 -17.68
N GLN A 40 -1.35 -6.14 -18.20
CA GLN A 40 -0.83 -7.44 -17.81
C GLN A 40 0.68 -7.51 -18.02
N GLY A 41 1.41 -8.03 -17.04
CA GLY A 41 2.86 -8.19 -17.09
C GLY A 41 3.62 -6.96 -16.61
N GLU A 42 2.94 -5.91 -16.12
CA GLU A 42 3.62 -4.81 -15.45
C GLU A 42 4.33 -5.34 -14.20
N TRP A 43 5.59 -4.96 -14.08
CA TRP A 43 6.42 -5.35 -12.97
C TRP A 43 7.29 -4.18 -12.52
N LEU A 44 7.26 -3.92 -11.22
CA LEU A 44 8.03 -2.86 -10.57
C LEU A 44 8.92 -3.47 -9.50
N LYS A 45 10.15 -2.95 -9.39
CA LYS A 45 11.07 -3.30 -8.32
C LYS A 45 11.61 -2.04 -7.67
N PHE A 46 11.45 -2.00 -6.37
CA PHE A 46 11.99 -0.93 -5.53
C PHE A 46 13.11 -1.48 -4.67
N ARG A 47 14.15 -0.69 -4.51
CA ARG A 47 15.23 -0.96 -3.58
C ARG A 47 15.23 0.13 -2.52
N VAL A 48 15.15 -0.27 -1.27
CA VAL A 48 15.29 0.63 -0.12
C VAL A 48 16.71 0.49 0.40
N HIS A 49 17.45 1.58 0.47
CA HIS A 49 18.81 1.61 1.00
C HIS A 49 18.96 2.72 2.03
N TYR A 50 19.86 2.49 2.97
CA TYR A 50 20.30 3.48 3.95
C TYR A 50 21.82 3.68 3.78
N GLY A 51 22.23 4.85 3.29
CA GLY A 51 23.61 5.07 2.86
C GLY A 51 24.05 4.05 1.80
N ILE A 52 25.11 3.33 2.05
CA ILE A 52 25.66 2.30 1.16
C ILE A 52 25.01 0.91 1.34
N PHE A 53 24.18 0.73 2.36
CA PHE A 53 23.59 -0.58 2.69
C PHE A 53 22.23 -0.75 2.04
N ASN A 54 22.02 -1.87 1.35
CA ASN A 54 20.71 -2.31 0.92
C ASN A 54 19.94 -2.86 2.11
N ALA A 55 18.82 -2.22 2.47
CA ALA A 55 17.99 -2.61 3.61
C ALA A 55 16.87 -3.57 3.18
N SER A 56 16.20 -3.28 2.07
CA SER A 56 15.11 -4.11 1.60
C SER A 56 14.87 -3.98 0.09
N TYR A 57 14.08 -4.92 -0.44
CA TYR A 57 13.50 -4.86 -1.78
C TYR A 57 11.99 -5.00 -1.67
N ALA A 58 11.28 -4.28 -2.52
CA ALA A 58 9.87 -4.48 -2.77
C ALA A 58 9.65 -4.71 -4.26
N THR A 59 8.76 -5.64 -4.60
CA THR A 59 8.33 -5.89 -5.97
C THR A 59 6.82 -5.81 -6.05
N ILE A 60 6.31 -5.32 -7.17
CA ILE A 60 4.89 -5.36 -7.51
C ILE A 60 4.78 -6.02 -8.88
N ASP A 61 3.93 -7.03 -8.97
CA ASP A 61 3.65 -7.76 -10.19
C ASP A 61 2.14 -7.69 -10.48
N LEU A 62 1.76 -7.36 -11.70
CA LEU A 62 0.36 -7.26 -12.13
C LEU A 62 0.04 -8.31 -13.18
N LYS A 63 -0.95 -9.14 -12.89
CA LYS A 63 -1.41 -10.23 -13.78
C LYS A 63 -2.91 -10.19 -13.97
N GLU A 64 -3.37 -10.73 -15.09
CA GLU A 64 -4.77 -11.13 -15.22
C GLU A 64 -5.00 -12.45 -14.48
N ASP A 65 -6.14 -12.55 -13.83
CA ASP A 65 -6.55 -13.75 -13.08
C ASP A 65 -8.08 -13.92 -13.16
N LEU A 66 -8.58 -15.04 -12.65
CA LEU A 66 -9.98 -15.32 -12.50
C LEU A 66 -10.37 -15.30 -11.02
N LEU A 67 -11.41 -14.55 -10.69
CA LEU A 67 -12.02 -14.56 -9.37
C LEU A 67 -13.51 -14.85 -9.54
N ASN A 68 -13.96 -16.06 -9.12
CA ASN A 68 -15.34 -16.53 -9.32
C ASN A 68 -15.78 -16.40 -10.79
N ASP A 69 -14.97 -16.93 -11.71
CA ASP A 69 -15.18 -16.92 -13.17
C ASP A 69 -15.19 -15.53 -13.82
N LYS A 70 -14.91 -14.48 -13.05
CA LYS A 70 -14.78 -13.11 -13.55
C LYS A 70 -13.29 -12.79 -13.80
N LYS A 71 -12.99 -12.24 -14.99
CA LYS A 71 -11.66 -11.72 -15.30
C LYS A 71 -11.36 -10.47 -14.45
N VAL A 72 -10.26 -10.50 -13.75
CA VAL A 72 -9.81 -9.45 -12.84
C VAL A 72 -8.33 -9.17 -13.05
N PHE A 73 -7.83 -8.05 -12.55
CA PHE A 73 -6.41 -7.89 -12.29
C PHE A 73 -6.08 -8.40 -10.90
N ARG A 74 -4.94 -9.09 -10.78
CA ARG A 74 -4.32 -9.47 -9.53
C ARG A 74 -2.97 -8.77 -9.41
N SER A 75 -2.85 -7.89 -8.43
CA SER A 75 -1.57 -7.28 -8.04
C SER A 75 -0.98 -8.05 -6.87
N ILE A 76 0.31 -8.40 -6.96
CA ILE A 76 1.05 -9.07 -5.90
C ILE A 76 2.22 -8.17 -5.53
N ALA A 77 2.23 -7.66 -4.31
CA ALA A 77 3.34 -6.89 -3.76
C ALA A 77 4.09 -7.73 -2.72
N ILE A 78 5.42 -7.83 -2.87
CA ILE A 78 6.29 -8.57 -1.96
C ILE A 78 7.34 -7.62 -1.43
N GLY A 79 7.45 -7.51 -0.10
CA GLY A 79 8.48 -6.76 0.60
C GLY A 79 9.40 -7.70 1.40
N ARG A 80 10.71 -7.51 1.29
CA ARG A 80 11.69 -8.32 2.04
C ARG A 80 12.89 -7.50 2.47
N THR A 81 13.29 -7.61 3.73
CA THR A 81 14.59 -7.15 4.18
C THR A 81 15.71 -8.04 3.67
N THR A 82 16.88 -7.46 3.44
CA THR A 82 18.06 -8.16 2.88
C THR A 82 19.35 -7.80 3.64
N GLY A 83 20.37 -8.59 3.41
CA GLY A 83 21.68 -8.34 3.97
C GLY A 83 21.69 -8.18 5.50
N ILE A 84 22.43 -7.23 5.99
CA ILE A 84 22.59 -6.94 7.42
C ILE A 84 21.26 -6.52 8.06
N ALA A 85 20.42 -5.76 7.35
CA ALA A 85 19.13 -5.32 7.86
C ALA A 85 18.23 -6.51 8.26
N ARG A 86 18.30 -7.62 7.51
CA ARG A 86 17.53 -8.83 7.79
C ARG A 86 17.93 -9.53 9.08
N ILE A 87 19.18 -9.39 9.50
CA ILE A 87 19.68 -9.99 10.77
C ILE A 87 19.05 -9.27 11.95
N PHE A 88 18.90 -7.95 11.87
CA PHE A 88 18.32 -7.14 12.94
C PHE A 88 16.80 -7.11 12.92
N PHE A 89 16.21 -7.08 11.71
CA PHE A 89 14.76 -6.99 11.54
C PHE A 89 14.35 -7.76 10.30
N ARG A 90 13.84 -8.96 10.49
CA ARG A 90 13.31 -9.77 9.41
C ARG A 90 11.91 -9.28 9.03
N LEU A 91 11.75 -8.87 7.75
CA LEU A 91 10.48 -8.53 7.14
C LEU A 91 10.29 -9.41 5.90
N ASP A 92 9.17 -10.12 5.85
CA ASP A 92 8.73 -10.92 4.71
C ASP A 92 7.21 -10.71 4.57
N ASP A 93 6.82 -9.74 3.73
CA ASP A 93 5.44 -9.35 3.56
C ASP A 93 4.95 -9.66 2.15
N ILE A 94 3.73 -10.18 2.06
CA ILE A 94 3.03 -10.43 0.80
C ILE A 94 1.65 -9.79 0.90
N TYR A 95 1.36 -8.91 -0.05
CA TYR A 95 0.05 -8.30 -0.24
C TYR A 95 -0.48 -8.71 -1.61
N GLU A 96 -1.72 -9.15 -1.67
CA GLU A 96 -2.42 -9.43 -2.90
C GLU A 96 -3.70 -8.62 -2.97
N SER A 97 -4.02 -8.09 -4.14
CA SER A 97 -5.28 -7.41 -4.40
C SER A 97 -5.86 -7.87 -5.73
N TYR A 98 -7.08 -8.32 -5.69
CA TYR A 98 -7.90 -8.66 -6.86
C TYR A 98 -8.87 -7.52 -7.08
N PHE A 99 -8.85 -6.91 -8.25
CA PHE A 99 -9.70 -5.76 -8.54
C PHE A 99 -10.29 -5.80 -9.95
N ASP A 100 -11.41 -5.13 -10.10
CA ASP A 100 -12.10 -5.03 -11.37
C ASP A 100 -11.25 -4.27 -12.39
N LYS A 101 -11.19 -4.78 -13.61
CA LYS A 101 -10.37 -4.22 -14.69
C LYS A 101 -10.83 -2.83 -15.15
N ASN A 102 -12.12 -2.55 -15.07
CA ASN A 102 -12.70 -1.35 -15.64
C ASN A 102 -12.78 -0.18 -14.64
N ILE A 103 -13.09 -0.48 -13.39
CA ILE A 103 -13.35 0.54 -12.36
C ILE A 103 -12.30 0.54 -11.24
N VAL A 104 -11.26 -0.30 -11.35
CA VAL A 104 -10.17 -0.43 -10.37
C VAL A 104 -10.68 -0.61 -8.92
N LYS A 105 -11.80 -1.30 -8.77
CA LYS A 105 -12.46 -1.53 -7.49
C LYS A 105 -11.99 -2.84 -6.88
N PRO A 106 -11.45 -2.85 -5.64
CA PRO A 106 -10.98 -4.08 -5.02
C PRO A 106 -12.14 -5.04 -4.77
N LEU A 107 -11.99 -6.30 -5.14
CA LEU A 107 -12.95 -7.38 -4.92
C LEU A 107 -12.51 -8.30 -3.80
N LYS A 108 -11.21 -8.56 -3.71
CA LYS A 108 -10.58 -9.37 -2.67
C LYS A 108 -9.18 -8.86 -2.38
N SER A 109 -8.74 -8.93 -1.14
CA SER A 109 -7.34 -8.67 -0.76
C SER A 109 -6.84 -9.69 0.24
N LYS A 110 -5.53 -9.97 0.19
CA LYS A 110 -4.85 -10.85 1.12
C LYS A 110 -3.62 -10.17 1.67
N ARG A 111 -3.33 -10.41 2.95
CA ARG A 111 -2.12 -9.94 3.62
C ARG A 111 -1.50 -11.08 4.39
N ASN A 112 -0.29 -11.42 4.02
CA ASN A 112 0.55 -12.34 4.78
C ASN A 112 1.81 -11.58 5.20
N ILE A 113 1.90 -11.25 6.48
CA ILE A 113 2.88 -10.34 7.04
C ILE A 113 3.73 -11.08 8.05
N TYR A 114 5.04 -10.89 7.95
CA TYR A 114 6.03 -11.28 8.97
C TYR A 114 7.00 -10.11 9.20
N GLU A 115 6.91 -9.46 10.34
CA GLU A 115 7.71 -8.29 10.72
C GLU A 115 8.30 -8.48 12.12
N GLY A 116 9.59 -8.78 12.21
CA GLY A 116 10.30 -8.90 13.50
C GLY A 116 9.67 -9.85 14.52
N GLY A 117 9.03 -10.94 14.07
CA GLY A 117 8.28 -11.88 14.91
C GLY A 117 6.77 -11.63 14.95
N TYR A 118 6.29 -10.44 14.60
CA TYR A 118 4.87 -10.20 14.39
C TYR A 118 4.40 -10.90 13.12
N THR A 119 3.25 -11.58 13.19
CA THR A 119 2.65 -12.25 12.03
C THR A 119 1.19 -11.89 11.88
N LYS A 120 0.75 -11.72 10.64
CA LYS A 120 -0.65 -11.48 10.31
C LYS A 120 -1.00 -12.22 9.03
N ASN A 121 -2.11 -12.95 9.03
CA ASN A 121 -2.65 -13.59 7.84
C ASN A 121 -4.14 -13.28 7.75
N VAL A 122 -4.53 -12.42 6.80
CA VAL A 122 -5.89 -11.91 6.68
C VAL A 122 -6.30 -11.90 5.22
N GLU A 123 -7.52 -12.40 4.96
CA GLU A 123 -8.22 -12.22 3.69
C GLU A 123 -9.41 -11.29 3.90
N ILE A 124 -9.67 -10.44 2.91
CA ILE A 124 -10.82 -9.52 2.91
C ILE A 124 -11.56 -9.68 1.59
N GLU A 125 -12.84 -9.92 1.67
CA GLU A 125 -13.76 -9.94 0.51
C GLU A 125 -14.69 -8.72 0.61
N TYR A 126 -14.88 -8.04 -0.51
CA TYR A 126 -15.67 -6.80 -0.56
C TYR A 126 -17.02 -7.07 -1.21
N ASP A 127 -18.07 -6.98 -0.43
CA ASP A 127 -19.47 -7.06 -0.90
C ASP A 127 -20.04 -5.63 -0.98
N TYR A 128 -20.01 -5.10 -2.17
CA TYR A 128 -20.49 -3.74 -2.43
C TYR A 128 -22.00 -3.62 -2.45
N ASN A 129 -22.71 -4.70 -2.75
CA ASN A 129 -24.19 -4.70 -2.75
C ASN A 129 -24.72 -4.54 -1.33
N ASN A 130 -24.10 -5.23 -0.39
CA ASN A 130 -24.44 -5.15 1.03
C ASN A 130 -23.63 -4.10 1.78
N LYS A 131 -22.71 -3.38 1.11
CA LYS A 131 -21.82 -2.38 1.68
C LYS A 131 -20.99 -2.89 2.87
N ILE A 132 -20.54 -4.14 2.79
CA ILE A 132 -19.74 -4.79 3.85
C ILE A 132 -18.47 -5.40 3.27
N ALA A 133 -17.41 -5.40 4.09
CA ALA A 133 -16.22 -6.18 3.90
C ALA A 133 -16.20 -7.35 4.89
N ILE A 134 -16.01 -8.56 4.39
CA ILE A 134 -15.85 -9.77 5.20
C ILE A 134 -14.37 -9.95 5.44
N VAL A 135 -13.95 -9.78 6.69
CA VAL A 135 -12.56 -9.89 7.11
C VAL A 135 -12.36 -11.23 7.79
N ASN A 136 -11.63 -12.13 7.14
CA ASN A 136 -11.23 -13.42 7.66
C ASN A 136 -9.79 -13.34 8.17
N ASN A 137 -9.60 -13.42 9.48
CA ASN A 137 -8.29 -13.54 10.09
C ASN A 137 -7.94 -15.02 10.20
N ILE A 138 -7.17 -15.53 9.24
CA ILE A 138 -6.81 -16.94 9.14
C ILE A 138 -5.96 -17.38 10.35
N LYS A 139 -5.05 -16.53 10.80
CA LYS A 139 -4.19 -16.83 11.94
C LYS A 139 -4.98 -17.10 13.22
N ASN A 140 -6.03 -16.32 13.46
CA ASN A 140 -6.83 -16.38 14.69
C ASN A 140 -8.14 -17.16 14.51
N ASN A 141 -8.40 -17.66 13.29
CA ASN A 141 -9.64 -18.31 12.88
C ASN A 141 -10.90 -17.49 13.24
N THR A 142 -10.87 -16.19 12.95
CA THR A 142 -11.97 -15.27 13.23
C THR A 142 -12.48 -14.58 11.98
N ILE A 143 -13.80 -14.48 11.87
CA ILE A 143 -14.47 -13.76 10.76
C ILE A 143 -15.26 -12.61 11.35
N ARG A 144 -15.15 -11.43 10.75
CA ARG A 144 -15.95 -10.25 11.10
C ARG A 144 -16.43 -9.53 9.87
N LYS A 145 -17.62 -8.92 9.96
CA LYS A 145 -18.16 -8.04 8.94
C LYS A 145 -17.89 -6.58 9.36
N VAL A 146 -17.42 -5.78 8.41
CA VAL A 146 -17.10 -4.38 8.62
C VAL A 146 -17.81 -3.55 7.56
N PRO A 147 -18.49 -2.45 7.89
CA PRO A 147 -19.11 -1.61 6.89
C PRO A 147 -18.05 -0.98 5.97
N ILE A 148 -18.32 -0.98 4.67
CA ILE A 148 -17.52 -0.24 3.69
C ILE A 148 -17.96 1.20 3.76
N LYS A 149 -17.10 2.09 4.24
CA LYS A 149 -17.33 3.53 4.15
C LYS A 149 -17.17 3.95 2.69
N GLU A 150 -18.10 4.77 2.20
CA GLU A 150 -17.95 5.38 0.87
C GLU A 150 -16.79 6.38 0.91
N MET A 151 -15.57 5.89 0.69
CA MET A 151 -14.37 6.71 0.75
C MET A 151 -13.94 7.24 -0.64
N PHE A 152 -14.70 6.90 -1.68
CA PHE A 152 -14.43 7.33 -3.05
C PHE A 152 -15.70 7.86 -3.73
N ARG A 153 -16.11 9.08 -3.36
CA ARG A 153 -16.78 9.95 -4.32
C ARG A 153 -15.66 10.63 -5.11
N ILE A 154 -15.35 10.08 -6.27
CA ILE A 154 -14.63 10.81 -7.31
C ILE A 154 -15.65 11.60 -8.09
#